data_05e3537dba9eb8176d6a3dfd68a643fa
#
_entry.id   05e3537dba9eb8176d6a3dfd68a643fa
#
_cell.length_a   1.000
_cell.length_b   1.000
_cell.length_c   1.000
_cell.angle_alpha   90.00
_cell.angle_beta   90.00
_cell.angle_gamma   90.00
#
_symmetry.space_group_name_H-M   'P 1'
#
loop_
_entity.id
_entity.type
_entity.pdbx_description
1 polymer ?
#
loop_
_entity_poly.entity_id
_entity_poly.type
_entity_poly.pdbx_seq_one_letter_code
_entity_poly.pdbx_strand_id
1 'polypeptide(L)'
;MELDLIIVGAGPAGLSLARALRGSGLNVTLLEQQSLAAVQQPAFDGREIALTQHSAALMRQLGLWSRLGDTNIAPLKDALVLDGGVGTTQSRMRISHSLSPKPELGFLVANHHIRRAAHEAAMGEGKGPAPTLRCGEQVTGIRTDAEAARLTLASGETLQARLVVAADSRHSSTRRAMGIAADMHDYGRTMLVCNMTHPQPHEETAWEWFDHGQTLALLPMNPDPASGLPRSSVVLTLPHQDIQPLLDMDETAFNRAMTSRFGGQLGDMRLSSTRHAYPLVGVWARRLVAQRFAAVGDAAVGMHPVTAHGFNLGLRSIDTLSKALVQAHQGGQDIASPQLLERYQQTHQRAARGLYMATHAVATLYTREHVPARWLRRGMVELGERFTPFKRAVAASLTGLG
;
A
#
# COMPACT_ATOMS: atom_id res chain seq x y z
N MET A 1 -9.72 -27.34 19.46
CA MET A 1 -8.56 -26.56 19.93
C MET A 1 -8.99 -25.10 20.02
N GLU A 2 -8.70 -24.46 21.12
CA GLU A 2 -9.00 -23.05 21.31
C GLU A 2 -8.08 -22.21 20.38
N LEU A 3 -8.64 -21.25 19.64
CA LEU A 3 -7.85 -20.40 18.75
C LEU A 3 -7.23 -19.26 19.57
N ASP A 4 -5.94 -19.02 19.38
CA ASP A 4 -5.30 -17.84 19.99
C ASP A 4 -5.66 -16.58 19.22
N LEU A 5 -5.61 -16.66 17.88
CA LEU A 5 -5.77 -15.50 17.00
C LEU A 5 -6.61 -15.83 15.78
N ILE A 6 -7.60 -14.98 15.49
CA ILE A 6 -8.28 -14.95 14.19
C ILE A 6 -7.88 -13.67 13.46
N ILE A 7 -7.39 -13.81 12.23
CA ILE A 7 -7.10 -12.69 11.33
C ILE A 7 -8.20 -12.64 10.27
N VAL A 8 -8.90 -11.52 10.17
CA VAL A 8 -9.94 -11.31 9.14
C VAL A 8 -9.36 -10.59 7.95
N GLY A 9 -9.30 -11.29 6.82
CA GLY A 9 -8.69 -10.84 5.56
C GLY A 9 -7.34 -11.53 5.29
N ALA A 10 -7.25 -12.28 4.18
CA ALA A 10 -6.03 -12.90 3.66
C ALA A 10 -5.40 -12.06 2.52
N GLY A 11 -5.50 -10.73 2.60
CA GLY A 11 -4.70 -9.81 1.80
C GLY A 11 -3.23 -9.79 2.24
N PRO A 12 -2.37 -8.98 1.60
CA PRO A 12 -0.94 -8.97 1.91
C PRO A 12 -0.66 -8.61 3.37
N ALA A 13 -1.51 -7.80 4.03
CA ALA A 13 -1.36 -7.47 5.43
C ALA A 13 -1.67 -8.67 6.35
N GLY A 14 -2.80 -9.35 6.17
CA GLY A 14 -3.20 -10.50 6.99
C GLY A 14 -2.25 -11.68 6.84
N LEU A 15 -1.87 -12.00 5.60
CA LEU A 15 -0.90 -13.08 5.31
C LEU A 15 0.49 -12.78 5.87
N SER A 16 0.95 -11.52 5.79
CA SER A 16 2.23 -11.12 6.39
C SER A 16 2.20 -11.19 7.91
N LEU A 17 1.08 -10.83 8.55
CA LEU A 17 0.91 -10.99 10.00
C LEU A 17 0.94 -12.48 10.40
N ALA A 18 0.18 -13.32 9.71
CA ALA A 18 0.18 -14.77 9.95
C ALA A 18 1.59 -15.36 9.77
N ARG A 19 2.31 -14.92 8.75
CA ARG A 19 3.72 -15.31 8.53
C ARG A 19 4.63 -14.86 9.67
N ALA A 20 4.47 -13.64 10.17
CA ALA A 20 5.27 -13.09 11.27
C ALA A 20 5.04 -13.84 12.59
N LEU A 21 3.84 -14.39 12.80
CA LEU A 21 3.48 -15.17 13.98
C LEU A 21 3.85 -16.65 13.89
N ARG A 22 4.26 -17.11 12.70
CA ARG A 22 4.59 -18.52 12.48
C ARG A 22 5.80 -18.95 13.32
N GLY A 23 5.68 -20.09 14.00
CA GLY A 23 6.72 -20.61 14.89
C GLY A 23 6.74 -19.97 16.29
N SER A 24 5.80 -19.09 16.60
CA SER A 24 5.63 -18.50 17.94
C SER A 24 4.95 -19.45 18.96
N GLY A 25 4.28 -20.50 18.49
CA GLY A 25 3.40 -21.35 19.29
C GLY A 25 1.93 -20.93 19.28
N LEU A 26 1.61 -19.74 18.75
CA LEU A 26 0.23 -19.26 18.62
C LEU A 26 -0.55 -20.06 17.55
N ASN A 27 -1.79 -20.46 17.89
CA ASN A 27 -2.74 -21.08 16.97
C ASN A 27 -3.48 -19.99 16.20
N VAL A 28 -3.11 -19.80 14.90
CA VAL A 28 -3.59 -18.69 14.07
C VAL A 28 -4.51 -19.21 12.97
N THR A 29 -5.69 -18.61 12.83
CA THR A 29 -6.63 -18.84 11.72
C THR A 29 -6.85 -17.55 10.94
N LEU A 30 -6.75 -17.64 9.60
CA LEU A 30 -7.16 -16.56 8.68
C LEU A 30 -8.54 -16.88 8.11
N LEU A 31 -9.39 -15.85 8.03
CA LEU A 31 -10.69 -15.90 7.36
C LEU A 31 -10.64 -14.97 6.14
N GLU A 32 -11.02 -15.49 4.98
CA GLU A 32 -11.02 -14.73 3.72
C GLU A 32 -12.32 -14.98 2.96
N GLN A 33 -12.94 -13.91 2.47
CA GLN A 33 -14.18 -14.00 1.71
C GLN A 33 -13.98 -14.48 0.25
N GLN A 34 -12.81 -14.26 -0.32
CA GLN A 34 -12.47 -14.74 -1.66
C GLN A 34 -12.22 -16.25 -1.66
N SER A 35 -12.29 -16.86 -2.84
CA SER A 35 -11.93 -18.26 -3.02
C SER A 35 -10.43 -18.50 -2.82
N LEU A 36 -10.08 -19.73 -2.47
CA LEU A 36 -8.67 -20.12 -2.31
C LEU A 36 -7.87 -19.87 -3.61
N ALA A 37 -8.44 -20.14 -4.77
CA ALA A 37 -7.79 -19.87 -6.05
C ALA A 37 -7.45 -18.39 -6.24
N ALA A 38 -8.33 -17.47 -5.83
CA ALA A 38 -8.09 -16.03 -5.92
C ALA A 38 -7.02 -15.52 -4.92
N VAL A 39 -6.82 -16.22 -3.81
CA VAL A 39 -5.75 -15.93 -2.85
C VAL A 39 -4.41 -16.48 -3.34
N GLN A 40 -4.40 -17.69 -3.87
CA GLN A 40 -3.20 -18.37 -4.39
C GLN A 40 -2.67 -17.74 -5.68
N GLN A 41 -3.59 -17.38 -6.58
CA GLN A 41 -3.27 -16.79 -7.89
C GLN A 41 -4.02 -15.46 -8.04
N PRO A 42 -3.58 -14.41 -7.31
CA PRO A 42 -4.24 -13.12 -7.38
C PRO A 42 -4.10 -12.51 -8.77
N ALA A 43 -5.23 -12.07 -9.33
CA ALA A 43 -5.27 -11.43 -10.63
C ALA A 43 -4.43 -10.13 -10.63
N PHE A 44 -3.88 -9.79 -11.78
CA PHE A 44 -3.28 -8.49 -12.04
C PHE A 44 -4.32 -7.38 -11.78
N ASP A 45 -3.93 -6.36 -11.05
CA ASP A 45 -4.80 -5.26 -10.65
C ASP A 45 -4.24 -3.86 -10.98
N GLY A 46 -3.18 -3.83 -11.80
CA GLY A 46 -2.55 -2.60 -12.28
C GLY A 46 -1.73 -1.84 -11.25
N ARG A 47 -1.78 -2.20 -9.97
CA ARG A 47 -1.10 -1.44 -8.91
C ARG A 47 0.34 -1.88 -8.75
N GLU A 48 1.25 -0.92 -8.90
CA GLU A 48 2.66 -1.07 -8.50
C GLU A 48 2.87 -0.44 -7.12
N ILE A 49 3.53 -1.17 -6.25
CA ILE A 49 3.82 -0.73 -4.88
C ILE A 49 5.27 -0.29 -4.78
N ALA A 50 5.49 0.97 -4.47
CA ALA A 50 6.82 1.47 -4.14
C ALA A 50 7.18 1.07 -2.71
N LEU A 51 8.12 0.15 -2.58
CA LEU A 51 8.61 -0.37 -1.31
C LEU A 51 9.80 0.47 -0.84
N THR A 52 9.74 0.96 0.39
CA THR A 52 10.90 1.55 1.05
C THR A 52 11.96 0.48 1.35
N GLN A 53 13.21 0.88 1.54
CA GLN A 53 14.27 -0.05 1.95
C GLN A 53 13.94 -0.79 3.26
N HIS A 54 13.29 -0.10 4.21
CA HIS A 54 12.82 -0.72 5.45
C HIS A 54 11.77 -1.81 5.18
N SER A 55 10.80 -1.54 4.32
CA SER A 55 9.77 -2.53 3.96
C SER A 55 10.38 -3.72 3.21
N ALA A 56 11.34 -3.49 2.31
CA ALA A 56 12.08 -4.56 1.64
C ALA A 56 12.84 -5.43 2.66
N ALA A 57 13.45 -4.83 3.70
CA ALA A 57 14.10 -5.58 4.77
C ALA A 57 13.10 -6.42 5.56
N LEU A 58 11.94 -5.89 5.93
CA LEU A 58 10.87 -6.66 6.59
C LEU A 58 10.36 -7.80 5.71
N MET A 59 10.16 -7.57 4.41
CA MET A 59 9.75 -8.62 3.47
C MET A 59 10.82 -9.72 3.35
N ARG A 60 12.12 -9.39 3.43
CA ARG A 60 13.21 -10.39 3.49
C ARG A 60 13.13 -11.21 4.78
N GLN A 61 12.95 -10.58 5.93
CA GLN A 61 12.81 -11.27 7.23
C GLN A 61 11.60 -12.21 7.24
N LEU A 62 10.50 -11.81 6.64
CA LEU A 62 9.29 -12.62 6.52
C LEU A 62 9.38 -13.70 5.42
N GLY A 63 10.42 -13.68 4.59
CA GLY A 63 10.61 -14.61 3.48
C GLY A 63 9.69 -14.37 2.29
N LEU A 64 9.08 -13.18 2.19
CA LEU A 64 8.28 -12.76 1.04
C LEU A 64 9.19 -12.39 -0.15
N TRP A 65 10.30 -11.72 0.14
CA TRP A 65 11.19 -11.16 -0.88
C TRP A 65 11.71 -12.21 -1.86
N SER A 66 12.20 -13.34 -1.35
CA SER A 66 12.74 -14.44 -2.16
C SER A 66 11.71 -15.14 -3.06
N ARG A 67 10.41 -14.89 -2.80
CA ARG A 67 9.28 -15.44 -3.57
C ARG A 67 8.75 -14.50 -4.65
N LEU A 68 9.26 -13.27 -4.69
CA LEU A 68 8.86 -12.31 -5.74
C LEU A 68 9.48 -12.67 -7.09
N GLY A 69 10.72 -13.17 -7.11
CA GLY A 69 11.54 -13.34 -8.31
C GLY A 69 12.16 -12.00 -8.75
N ASP A 70 13.45 -12.03 -9.12
CA ASP A 70 14.23 -10.82 -9.41
C ASP A 70 13.65 -10.00 -10.57
N THR A 71 13.06 -10.65 -11.56
CA THR A 71 12.42 -10.01 -12.73
C THR A 71 11.17 -9.20 -12.37
N ASN A 72 10.60 -9.40 -11.19
CA ASN A 72 9.40 -8.70 -10.70
C ASN A 72 9.73 -7.58 -9.72
N ILE A 73 11.01 -7.30 -9.49
CA ILE A 73 11.49 -6.25 -8.60
C ILE A 73 12.23 -5.22 -9.45
N ALA A 74 11.64 -4.04 -9.61
CA ALA A 74 12.29 -2.95 -10.33
C ALA A 74 12.94 -1.97 -9.33
N PRO A 75 14.19 -1.54 -9.57
CA PRO A 75 14.83 -0.54 -8.73
C PRO A 75 14.21 0.84 -8.93
N LEU A 76 14.13 1.60 -7.86
CA LEU A 76 13.75 3.02 -7.86
C LEU A 76 14.94 3.83 -7.39
N LYS A 77 15.67 4.46 -8.32
CA LYS A 77 16.83 5.27 -7.98
C LYS A 77 16.47 6.71 -7.66
N ASP A 78 15.65 7.33 -8.48
CA ASP A 78 15.33 8.74 -8.35
C ASP A 78 13.81 8.96 -8.38
N ALA A 79 13.38 10.07 -7.76
CA ALA A 79 12.01 10.57 -7.88
C ALA A 79 12.06 12.01 -8.41
N LEU A 80 11.29 12.27 -9.47
CA LEU A 80 11.17 13.57 -10.11
C LEU A 80 9.75 14.10 -9.90
N VAL A 81 9.64 15.21 -9.18
CA VAL A 81 8.38 15.94 -9.00
C VAL A 81 8.34 17.10 -9.98
N LEU A 82 7.27 17.18 -10.76
CA LEU A 82 7.02 18.23 -11.75
C LEU A 82 5.74 18.98 -11.40
N ASP A 83 5.72 20.31 -11.58
CA ASP A 83 4.53 21.15 -11.45
C ASP A 83 4.42 22.08 -12.65
N GLY A 84 3.28 22.07 -13.34
CA GLY A 84 2.99 22.87 -14.52
C GLY A 84 2.57 22.02 -15.73
N GLY A 85 1.84 22.64 -16.67
CA GLY A 85 1.29 21.96 -17.86
C GLY A 85 2.34 21.58 -18.89
N VAL A 86 1.99 20.62 -19.73
CA VAL A 86 2.79 20.23 -20.91
C VAL A 86 3.05 21.46 -21.80
N GLY A 87 4.30 21.66 -22.21
CA GLY A 87 4.70 22.79 -23.06
C GLY A 87 4.80 24.15 -22.34
N THR A 88 4.58 24.19 -21.01
CA THR A 88 4.78 25.40 -20.20
C THR A 88 6.08 25.31 -19.38
N THR A 89 6.50 26.44 -18.79
CA THR A 89 7.61 26.44 -17.83
C THR A 89 7.20 25.62 -16.61
N GLN A 90 7.92 24.53 -16.36
CA GLN A 90 7.67 23.62 -15.25
C GLN A 90 8.68 23.88 -14.13
N SER A 91 8.19 23.86 -12.90
CA SER A 91 9.04 23.70 -11.72
C SER A 91 9.32 22.23 -11.50
N ARG A 92 10.56 21.91 -11.15
CA ARG A 92 10.98 20.51 -10.92
C ARG A 92 11.76 20.38 -9.62
N MET A 93 11.60 19.23 -8.98
CA MET A 93 12.40 18.82 -7.83
C MET A 93 12.83 17.37 -8.02
N ARG A 94 14.14 17.12 -7.92
CA ARG A 94 14.69 15.77 -8.01
C ARG A 94 15.19 15.30 -6.65
N ILE A 95 14.73 14.13 -6.22
CA ILE A 95 15.21 13.41 -5.05
C ILE A 95 16.00 12.22 -5.57
N SER A 96 17.33 12.27 -5.38
CA SER A 96 18.21 11.22 -5.90
C SER A 96 18.69 10.29 -4.81
N HIS A 97 18.88 9.00 -5.17
CA HIS A 97 19.55 8.02 -4.32
C HIS A 97 20.93 8.48 -3.84
N SER A 98 21.63 9.32 -4.62
CA SER A 98 22.93 9.89 -4.23
C SER A 98 22.91 10.76 -2.95
N LEU A 99 21.70 11.12 -2.48
CA LEU A 99 21.49 11.78 -1.17
C LEU A 99 21.46 10.79 0.01
N SER A 100 21.57 9.50 -0.26
CA SER A 100 21.54 8.40 0.71
C SER A 100 22.73 7.46 0.47
N PRO A 101 23.20 6.73 1.49
CA PRO A 101 24.22 5.70 1.32
C PRO A 101 23.71 4.41 0.65
N LYS A 102 22.42 4.35 0.28
CA LYS A 102 21.82 3.21 -0.40
C LYS A 102 21.89 3.39 -1.92
N PRO A 103 22.08 2.29 -2.69
CA PRO A 103 22.15 2.37 -4.16
C PRO A 103 20.82 2.71 -4.82
N GLU A 104 19.69 2.50 -4.11
CA GLU A 104 18.34 2.88 -4.57
C GLU A 104 17.55 3.54 -3.42
N LEU A 105 16.59 4.41 -3.76
CA LEU A 105 15.60 4.93 -2.83
C LEU A 105 14.65 3.83 -2.32
N GLY A 106 14.35 2.86 -3.19
CA GLY A 106 13.46 1.75 -2.90
C GLY A 106 13.25 0.84 -4.10
N PHE A 107 12.13 0.14 -4.12
CA PHE A 107 11.83 -0.83 -5.16
C PHE A 107 10.37 -0.75 -5.56
N LEU A 108 10.07 -1.12 -6.79
CA LEU A 108 8.70 -1.26 -7.29
C LEU A 108 8.38 -2.72 -7.53
N VAL A 109 7.24 -3.15 -7.02
CA VAL A 109 6.74 -4.52 -7.15
C VAL A 109 5.23 -4.49 -7.36
N ALA A 110 4.75 -5.25 -8.34
CA ALA A 110 3.32 -5.37 -8.60
C ALA A 110 2.57 -5.98 -7.39
N ASN A 111 1.43 -5.39 -7.04
CA ASN A 111 0.65 -5.81 -5.86
C ASN A 111 0.25 -7.30 -5.90
N HIS A 112 -0.11 -7.82 -7.07
CA HIS A 112 -0.46 -9.23 -7.21
C HIS A 112 0.73 -10.18 -6.93
N HIS A 113 1.97 -9.77 -7.24
CA HIS A 113 3.17 -10.52 -6.87
C HIS A 113 3.40 -10.49 -5.35
N ILE A 114 3.19 -9.33 -4.69
CA ILE A 114 3.26 -9.24 -3.23
C ILE A 114 2.22 -10.15 -2.57
N ARG A 115 0.98 -10.16 -3.09
CA ARG A 115 -0.10 -11.00 -2.56
C ARG A 115 0.24 -12.48 -2.68
N ARG A 116 0.73 -12.93 -3.84
CA ARG A 116 1.18 -14.30 -4.07
C ARG A 116 2.33 -14.67 -3.14
N ALA A 117 3.37 -13.85 -3.09
CA ALA A 117 4.53 -14.09 -2.23
C ALA A 117 4.16 -14.14 -0.73
N ALA A 118 3.20 -13.33 -0.29
CA ALA A 118 2.71 -13.35 1.08
C ALA A 118 1.95 -14.66 1.39
N HIS A 119 1.13 -15.15 0.45
CA HIS A 119 0.46 -16.45 0.57
C HIS A 119 1.48 -17.59 0.64
N GLU A 120 2.40 -17.65 -0.31
CA GLU A 120 3.45 -18.68 -0.36
C GLU A 120 4.34 -18.67 0.90
N ALA A 121 4.65 -17.49 1.44
CA ALA A 121 5.42 -17.37 2.67
C ALA A 121 4.65 -17.81 3.91
N ALA A 122 3.35 -17.50 3.99
CA ALA A 122 2.51 -17.86 5.12
C ALA A 122 2.17 -19.36 5.15
N MET A 123 1.87 -19.93 3.98
CA MET A 123 1.35 -21.31 3.85
C MET A 123 2.44 -22.34 3.49
N GLY A 124 3.53 -21.91 2.85
CA GLY A 124 4.62 -22.79 2.42
C GLY A 124 5.50 -23.29 3.58
N GLU A 125 6.69 -23.74 3.28
CA GLU A 125 7.67 -24.21 4.29
C GLU A 125 8.09 -23.10 5.24
N GLY A 126 8.31 -23.45 6.50
CA GLY A 126 8.74 -22.48 7.53
C GLY A 126 8.78 -23.11 8.93
N LYS A 127 9.22 -22.34 9.92
CA LYS A 127 9.27 -22.78 11.32
C LYS A 127 7.84 -22.99 11.86
N GLY A 128 7.58 -24.15 12.45
CA GLY A 128 6.29 -24.49 13.06
C GLY A 128 5.16 -24.74 12.03
N PRO A 129 3.94 -25.07 12.50
CA PRO A 129 2.80 -25.35 11.64
C PRO A 129 2.38 -24.11 10.84
N ALA A 130 1.85 -24.33 9.64
CA ALA A 130 1.21 -23.27 8.88
C ALA A 130 -0.06 -22.80 9.59
N PRO A 131 -0.44 -21.52 9.46
CA PRO A 131 -1.74 -21.05 9.96
C PRO A 131 -2.87 -21.73 9.19
N THR A 132 -4.03 -21.87 9.81
CA THR A 132 -5.23 -22.35 9.13
C THR A 132 -5.77 -21.22 8.25
N LEU A 133 -5.97 -21.48 6.95
CA LEU A 133 -6.61 -20.55 6.02
C LEU A 133 -7.99 -21.07 5.61
N ARG A 134 -9.03 -20.31 5.93
CA ARG A 134 -10.42 -20.58 5.54
C ARG A 134 -10.87 -19.54 4.52
N CYS A 135 -11.05 -19.95 3.30
CA CYS A 135 -11.52 -19.13 2.18
C CYS A 135 -13.03 -19.33 1.93
N GLY A 136 -13.68 -18.33 1.31
CA GLY A 136 -15.13 -18.33 1.13
C GLY A 136 -15.90 -17.95 2.40
N GLU A 137 -15.20 -17.46 3.43
CA GLU A 137 -15.77 -17.15 4.73
C GLU A 137 -16.00 -15.66 4.92
N GLN A 138 -17.25 -15.26 5.06
CA GLN A 138 -17.62 -13.87 5.35
C GLN A 138 -17.97 -13.72 6.82
N VAL A 139 -17.27 -12.83 7.52
CA VAL A 139 -17.59 -12.42 8.89
C VAL A 139 -18.78 -11.46 8.86
N THR A 140 -19.86 -11.81 9.53
CA THR A 140 -21.09 -11.01 9.62
C THR A 140 -21.28 -10.33 10.99
N GLY A 141 -20.58 -10.82 12.02
CA GLY A 141 -20.67 -10.26 13.35
C GLY A 141 -19.43 -10.53 14.18
N ILE A 142 -19.19 -9.67 15.17
CA ILE A 142 -18.13 -9.83 16.16
C ILE A 142 -18.64 -9.34 17.51
N ARG A 143 -18.36 -10.10 18.56
CA ARG A 143 -18.62 -9.73 19.96
C ARG A 143 -17.40 -10.09 20.78
N THR A 144 -17.06 -9.24 21.73
CA THR A 144 -15.92 -9.45 22.62
C THR A 144 -16.34 -9.24 24.08
N ASP A 145 -15.76 -10.03 24.98
CA ASP A 145 -15.88 -9.89 26.42
C ASP A 145 -14.49 -9.96 27.09
N ALA A 146 -14.44 -10.11 28.38
CA ALA A 146 -13.18 -10.19 29.11
C ALA A 146 -12.38 -11.47 28.79
N GLU A 147 -13.03 -12.51 28.30
CA GLU A 147 -12.47 -13.85 28.14
C GLU A 147 -12.12 -14.15 26.70
N ALA A 148 -12.99 -13.77 25.75
CA ALA A 148 -12.86 -14.15 24.35
C ALA A 148 -13.43 -13.13 23.37
N ALA A 149 -13.00 -13.25 22.11
CA ALA A 149 -13.64 -12.67 20.94
C ALA A 149 -14.38 -13.76 20.18
N ARG A 150 -15.65 -13.50 19.80
CA ARG A 150 -16.51 -14.42 19.06
C ARG A 150 -16.92 -13.79 17.75
N LEU A 151 -16.66 -14.50 16.65
CA LEU A 151 -17.02 -14.09 15.31
C LEU A 151 -18.14 -14.98 14.78
N THR A 152 -19.15 -14.36 14.16
CA THR A 152 -20.21 -15.07 13.47
C THR A 152 -19.93 -15.01 11.96
N LEU A 153 -19.94 -16.17 11.30
CA LEU A 153 -19.79 -16.30 9.85
C LEU A 153 -21.15 -16.24 9.16
N ALA A 154 -21.15 -15.98 7.86
CA ALA A 154 -22.38 -16.00 7.05
C ALA A 154 -23.09 -17.38 7.05
N SER A 155 -22.34 -18.46 7.28
CA SER A 155 -22.87 -19.83 7.47
C SER A 155 -23.67 -20.00 8.77
N GLY A 156 -23.59 -19.04 9.72
CA GLY A 156 -24.12 -19.17 11.08
C GLY A 156 -23.12 -19.78 12.06
N GLU A 157 -22.00 -20.32 11.61
CA GLU A 157 -20.95 -20.82 12.48
C GLU A 157 -20.38 -19.70 13.35
N THR A 158 -20.08 -20.01 14.61
CA THR A 158 -19.41 -19.10 15.52
C THR A 158 -18.02 -19.62 15.86
N LEU A 159 -17.02 -18.79 15.65
CA LEU A 159 -15.62 -19.05 16.01
C LEU A 159 -15.24 -18.23 17.24
N GLN A 160 -14.41 -18.81 18.10
CA GLN A 160 -13.93 -18.15 19.30
C GLN A 160 -12.39 -18.11 19.30
N ALA A 161 -11.82 -16.95 19.70
CA ALA A 161 -10.39 -16.75 19.85
C ALA A 161 -10.08 -15.81 21.01
N ARG A 162 -8.82 -15.80 21.46
CA ARG A 162 -8.34 -14.84 22.47
C ARG A 162 -8.24 -13.42 21.92
N LEU A 163 -7.88 -13.28 20.63
CA LEU A 163 -7.74 -11.99 19.94
C LEU A 163 -8.23 -12.08 18.50
N VAL A 164 -8.86 -11.03 18.00
CA VAL A 164 -9.19 -10.84 16.58
C VAL A 164 -8.39 -9.68 16.01
N VAL A 165 -7.84 -9.87 14.81
CA VAL A 165 -7.15 -8.82 14.06
C VAL A 165 -7.84 -8.57 12.73
N ALA A 166 -8.31 -7.33 12.52
CA ALA A 166 -8.86 -6.90 11.23
C ALA A 166 -7.73 -6.51 10.26
N ALA A 167 -7.70 -7.19 9.11
CA ALA A 167 -6.83 -6.92 7.96
C ALA A 167 -7.65 -6.88 6.65
N ASP A 168 -8.95 -6.56 6.73
CA ASP A 168 -10.00 -6.70 5.74
C ASP A 168 -10.21 -5.47 4.86
N SER A 169 -9.27 -4.57 4.75
CA SER A 169 -9.23 -3.38 3.90
C SER A 169 -9.60 -2.05 4.58
N ARG A 170 -9.47 -0.94 3.80
CA ARG A 170 -9.78 0.42 4.28
C ARG A 170 -11.26 0.61 4.67
N HIS A 171 -12.16 -0.13 4.07
CA HIS A 171 -13.59 -0.13 4.39
C HIS A 171 -13.98 -1.19 5.41
N SER A 172 -13.04 -1.62 6.23
CA SER A 172 -13.16 -2.71 7.21
C SER A 172 -14.53 -2.85 7.84
N SER A 173 -15.24 -3.93 7.51
CA SER A 173 -16.52 -4.30 8.14
C SER A 173 -16.29 -4.77 9.57
N THR A 174 -15.18 -5.46 9.80
CA THR A 174 -14.78 -5.98 11.12
C THR A 174 -14.51 -4.83 12.11
N ARG A 175 -13.76 -3.79 11.68
CA ARG A 175 -13.55 -2.58 12.48
C ARG A 175 -14.87 -1.89 12.83
N ARG A 176 -15.78 -1.73 11.85
CA ARG A 176 -17.10 -1.11 12.06
C ARG A 176 -17.95 -1.91 13.01
N ALA A 177 -17.94 -3.24 12.91
CA ALA A 177 -18.67 -4.13 13.82
C ALA A 177 -18.19 -4.00 15.26
N MET A 178 -16.92 -3.61 15.49
CA MET A 178 -16.37 -3.28 16.81
C MET A 178 -16.70 -1.87 17.29
N GLY A 179 -17.56 -1.12 16.58
CA GLY A 179 -17.93 0.26 16.94
C GLY A 179 -16.80 1.27 16.74
N ILE A 180 -15.73 0.92 16.03
CA ILE A 180 -14.60 1.82 15.79
C ILE A 180 -14.87 2.67 14.55
N ALA A 181 -15.13 3.95 14.77
CA ALA A 181 -15.30 4.93 13.71
C ALA A 181 -13.97 5.23 12.99
N ALA A 182 -14.07 5.69 11.75
CA ALA A 182 -12.95 6.21 10.98
C ALA A 182 -13.33 7.53 10.32
N ASP A 183 -12.37 8.44 10.28
CA ASP A 183 -12.48 9.65 9.46
C ASP A 183 -12.16 9.26 8.02
N MET A 184 -13.13 9.42 7.14
CA MET A 184 -13.01 9.08 5.73
C MET A 184 -13.01 10.37 4.91
N HIS A 185 -12.07 10.47 3.99
CA HIS A 185 -11.97 11.62 3.08
C HIS A 185 -11.98 11.13 1.64
N ASP A 186 -13.04 11.44 0.91
CA ASP A 186 -13.10 11.27 -0.53
C ASP A 186 -12.49 12.49 -1.20
N TYR A 187 -11.45 12.28 -2.03
CA TYR A 187 -10.77 13.36 -2.75
C TYR A 187 -11.52 13.80 -4.03
N GLY A 188 -12.65 13.18 -4.35
CA GLY A 188 -13.42 13.44 -5.57
C GLY A 188 -12.66 13.05 -6.85
N ARG A 189 -11.67 12.18 -6.72
CA ARG A 189 -10.77 11.76 -7.79
C ARG A 189 -10.69 10.24 -7.88
N THR A 190 -10.43 9.77 -9.10
CA THR A 190 -10.16 8.35 -9.39
C THR A 190 -8.80 8.24 -10.08
N MET A 191 -7.98 7.29 -9.67
CA MET A 191 -6.78 6.92 -10.40
C MET A 191 -7.10 5.82 -11.42
N LEU A 192 -6.67 6.02 -12.67
CA LEU A 192 -6.56 4.99 -13.69
C LEU A 192 -5.13 4.48 -13.65
N VAL A 193 -4.96 3.17 -13.62
CA VAL A 193 -3.64 2.51 -13.59
C VAL A 193 -3.52 1.48 -14.70
N CYS A 194 -2.39 1.47 -15.37
CA CYS A 194 -2.04 0.48 -16.39
C CYS A 194 -0.52 0.46 -16.60
N ASN A 195 -0.02 -0.55 -17.32
CA ASN A 195 1.37 -0.60 -17.74
C ASN A 195 1.48 -0.21 -19.21
N MET A 196 2.50 0.57 -19.54
CA MET A 196 2.77 0.98 -20.91
C MET A 196 4.26 0.78 -21.25
N THR A 197 4.52 0.32 -22.46
CA THR A 197 5.87 0.32 -23.06
C THR A 197 6.12 1.63 -23.78
N HIS A 198 7.38 2.02 -23.89
CA HIS A 198 7.80 3.25 -24.57
C HIS A 198 9.26 3.14 -25.04
N PRO A 199 9.66 3.88 -26.12
CA PRO A 199 11.00 3.75 -26.68
C PRO A 199 12.10 4.42 -25.85
N GLN A 200 11.80 5.51 -25.14
CA GLN A 200 12.81 6.23 -24.35
C GLN A 200 12.95 5.60 -22.95
N PRO A 201 14.16 5.44 -22.41
CA PRO A 201 14.36 4.87 -21.09
C PRO A 201 13.86 5.83 -19.99
N HIS A 202 13.31 5.27 -18.91
CA HIS A 202 12.87 6.01 -17.71
C HIS A 202 13.99 6.23 -16.69
N GLU A 203 15.20 5.72 -16.93
CA GLU A 203 16.39 5.85 -16.07
C GLU A 203 16.11 5.51 -14.59
N GLU A 204 15.28 4.49 -14.33
CA GLU A 204 14.87 4.06 -12.98
C GLU A 204 14.34 5.22 -12.11
N THR A 205 13.75 6.22 -12.76
CA THR A 205 13.23 7.44 -12.14
C THR A 205 11.71 7.39 -12.12
N ALA A 206 11.10 7.51 -10.92
CA ALA A 206 9.66 7.74 -10.81
C ALA A 206 9.35 9.21 -11.09
N TRP A 207 8.29 9.47 -11.82
CA TRP A 207 7.77 10.81 -12.04
C TRP A 207 6.47 10.99 -11.28
N GLU A 208 6.31 12.15 -10.65
CA GLU A 208 5.05 12.64 -10.09
C GLU A 208 4.81 14.03 -10.67
N TRP A 209 3.92 14.11 -11.63
CA TRP A 209 3.69 15.33 -12.40
C TRP A 209 2.32 15.90 -12.09
N PHE A 210 2.32 17.06 -11.46
CA PHE A 210 1.13 17.84 -11.15
C PHE A 210 0.83 18.80 -12.28
N ASP A 211 -0.05 18.39 -13.17
CA ASP A 211 -0.57 19.18 -14.27
C ASP A 211 -1.95 19.76 -13.91
N HIS A 212 -2.39 20.77 -14.65
CA HIS A 212 -3.67 21.44 -14.41
C HIS A 212 -4.85 20.47 -14.58
N GLY A 213 -5.56 20.17 -13.49
CA GLY A 213 -6.73 19.29 -13.48
C GLY A 213 -6.43 17.79 -13.40
N GLN A 214 -5.18 17.39 -13.54
CA GLN A 214 -4.75 15.98 -13.50
C GLN A 214 -3.45 15.80 -12.72
N THR A 215 -3.21 14.59 -12.26
CA THR A 215 -1.90 14.17 -11.77
C THR A 215 -1.46 12.95 -12.56
N LEU A 216 -0.23 12.97 -13.03
CA LEU A 216 0.40 11.91 -13.80
C LEU A 216 1.54 11.34 -12.98
N ALA A 217 1.51 10.04 -12.68
CA ALA A 217 2.67 9.36 -12.16
C ALA A 217 3.16 8.31 -13.15
N LEU A 218 4.47 8.17 -13.21
CA LEU A 218 5.14 7.15 -14.00
C LEU A 218 6.12 6.44 -13.08
N LEU A 219 5.90 5.14 -12.91
CA LEU A 219 6.72 4.32 -12.04
C LEU A 219 7.60 3.40 -12.91
N PRO A 220 8.93 3.42 -12.75
CA PRO A 220 9.83 2.63 -13.58
C PRO A 220 9.65 1.14 -13.29
N MET A 221 9.47 0.35 -14.33
CA MET A 221 9.38 -1.10 -14.26
C MET A 221 10.55 -1.76 -14.98
N ASN A 222 10.77 -3.03 -14.71
CA ASN A 222 11.68 -3.82 -15.55
C ASN A 222 11.18 -3.84 -17.00
N PRO A 223 12.07 -3.97 -17.99
CA PRO A 223 11.69 -4.03 -19.40
C PRO A 223 10.58 -5.05 -19.64
N ASP A 224 9.76 -4.79 -20.62
CA ASP A 224 8.71 -5.71 -21.02
C ASP A 224 9.31 -7.04 -21.50
N PRO A 225 8.94 -8.18 -20.90
CA PRO A 225 9.56 -9.46 -21.23
C PRO A 225 9.29 -9.93 -22.67
N ALA A 226 8.22 -9.45 -23.30
CA ALA A 226 7.86 -9.84 -24.66
C ALA A 226 8.59 -9.02 -25.72
N SER A 227 8.73 -7.71 -25.51
CA SER A 227 9.31 -6.79 -26.52
C SER A 227 10.72 -6.30 -26.16
N GLY A 228 11.16 -6.45 -24.91
CA GLY A 228 12.43 -5.87 -24.42
C GLY A 228 12.41 -4.36 -24.26
N LEU A 229 11.29 -3.69 -24.57
CA LEU A 229 11.18 -2.23 -24.48
C LEU A 229 11.11 -1.76 -23.01
N PRO A 230 11.59 -0.55 -22.73
CA PRO A 230 11.33 0.12 -21.45
C PRO A 230 9.82 0.12 -21.14
N ARG A 231 9.48 -0.10 -19.89
CA ARG A 231 8.10 -0.21 -19.43
C ARG A 231 7.89 0.56 -18.13
N SER A 232 6.76 1.24 -18.05
CA SER A 232 6.37 1.96 -16.83
C SER A 232 4.94 1.65 -16.43
N SER A 233 4.68 1.66 -15.13
CA SER A 233 3.32 1.77 -14.63
C SER A 233 2.90 3.23 -14.69
N VAL A 234 1.79 3.47 -15.37
CA VAL A 234 1.16 4.79 -15.52
C VAL A 234 0.03 4.90 -14.52
N VAL A 235 0.04 5.96 -13.73
CA VAL A 235 -1.06 6.32 -12.82
C VAL A 235 -1.56 7.70 -13.23
N LEU A 236 -2.77 7.75 -13.77
CA LEU A 236 -3.46 9.00 -14.12
C LEU A 236 -4.58 9.27 -13.14
N THR A 237 -4.54 10.41 -12.45
CA THR A 237 -5.58 10.81 -11.50
C THR A 237 -6.40 11.96 -12.06
N LEU A 238 -7.72 11.76 -12.16
CA LEU A 238 -8.70 12.71 -12.70
C LEU A 238 -9.93 12.78 -11.79
N PRO A 239 -10.81 13.80 -11.98
CA PRO A 239 -12.16 13.77 -11.42
C PRO A 239 -12.89 12.46 -11.80
N HIS A 240 -13.74 11.94 -10.92
CA HIS A 240 -14.43 10.66 -11.13
C HIS A 240 -15.10 10.53 -12.51
N GLN A 241 -15.75 11.60 -12.96
CA GLN A 241 -16.50 11.64 -14.21
C GLN A 241 -15.61 11.54 -15.47
N ASP A 242 -14.33 11.89 -15.36
CA ASP A 242 -13.41 11.99 -16.50
C ASP A 242 -12.65 10.67 -16.75
N ILE A 243 -12.82 9.66 -15.91
CA ILE A 243 -12.12 8.36 -16.00
C ILE A 243 -12.83 7.42 -16.98
N GLN A 244 -14.17 7.34 -16.95
CA GLN A 244 -14.91 6.38 -17.78
C GLN A 244 -14.63 6.53 -19.28
N PRO A 245 -14.56 7.75 -19.85
CA PRO A 245 -14.19 7.91 -21.26
C PRO A 245 -12.84 7.28 -21.62
N LEU A 246 -11.86 7.32 -20.70
CA LEU A 246 -10.54 6.71 -20.93
C LEU A 246 -10.56 5.18 -20.83
N LEU A 247 -11.43 4.63 -19.99
CA LEU A 247 -11.63 3.18 -19.90
C LEU A 247 -12.28 2.63 -21.16
N ASP A 248 -13.17 3.40 -21.78
CA ASP A 248 -13.95 3.01 -22.96
C ASP A 248 -13.20 3.23 -24.30
N MET A 249 -12.07 3.97 -24.27
CA MET A 249 -11.26 4.18 -25.48
C MET A 249 -10.71 2.86 -26.03
N ASP A 250 -10.67 2.75 -27.36
CA ASP A 250 -9.85 1.75 -28.01
C ASP A 250 -8.36 1.95 -27.67
N GLU A 251 -7.56 0.92 -27.89
CA GLU A 251 -6.14 0.93 -27.54
C GLU A 251 -5.37 2.04 -28.28
N THR A 252 -5.66 2.27 -29.57
CA THR A 252 -4.96 3.26 -30.38
C THR A 252 -5.24 4.68 -29.91
N ALA A 253 -6.50 4.99 -29.59
CA ALA A 253 -6.90 6.28 -29.05
C ALA A 253 -6.31 6.49 -27.66
N PHE A 254 -6.32 5.45 -26.80
CA PHE A 254 -5.72 5.50 -25.48
C PHE A 254 -4.22 5.75 -25.51
N ASN A 255 -3.48 5.04 -26.37
CA ASN A 255 -2.04 5.21 -26.55
C ASN A 255 -1.69 6.65 -26.96
N ARG A 256 -2.42 7.22 -27.92
CA ARG A 256 -2.24 8.63 -28.32
C ARG A 256 -2.56 9.60 -27.19
N ALA A 257 -3.64 9.34 -26.45
CA ALA A 257 -4.02 10.18 -25.31
C ALA A 257 -2.96 10.18 -24.21
N MET A 258 -2.37 9.04 -23.89
CA MET A 258 -1.31 8.93 -22.87
C MET A 258 -0.02 9.58 -23.38
N THR A 259 0.43 9.31 -24.60
CA THR A 259 1.60 9.94 -25.20
C THR A 259 1.50 11.48 -25.15
N SER A 260 0.32 12.01 -25.51
CA SER A 260 0.07 13.47 -25.46
C SER A 260 0.12 14.02 -24.04
N ARG A 261 -0.48 13.32 -23.04
CA ARG A 261 -0.48 13.75 -21.63
C ARG A 261 0.92 13.80 -21.03
N PHE A 262 1.82 12.90 -21.44
CA PHE A 262 3.23 12.93 -21.06
C PHE A 262 4.10 13.82 -21.97
N GLY A 263 3.49 14.61 -22.85
CA GLY A 263 4.18 15.55 -23.73
C GLY A 263 5.15 14.89 -24.71
N GLY A 264 4.95 13.62 -25.05
CA GLY A 264 5.84 12.85 -25.92
C GLY A 264 7.24 12.59 -25.35
N GLN A 265 7.49 12.89 -24.07
CA GLN A 265 8.84 12.80 -23.47
C GLN A 265 9.41 11.36 -23.48
N LEU A 266 8.53 10.36 -23.46
CA LEU A 266 8.91 8.95 -23.54
C LEU A 266 8.79 8.35 -24.95
N GLY A 267 8.46 9.20 -25.96
CA GLY A 267 8.08 8.76 -27.27
C GLY A 267 6.68 8.14 -27.31
N ASP A 268 6.37 7.35 -28.33
CA ASP A 268 5.07 6.71 -28.50
C ASP A 268 4.84 5.63 -27.44
N MET A 269 3.95 5.92 -26.51
CA MET A 269 3.57 5.00 -25.44
C MET A 269 2.52 4.00 -25.93
N ARG A 270 2.68 2.73 -25.59
CA ARG A 270 1.77 1.64 -25.97
C ARG A 270 1.30 0.87 -24.76
N LEU A 271 0.00 0.63 -24.67
CA LEU A 271 -0.62 -0.15 -23.61
C LEU A 271 -0.07 -1.59 -23.63
N SER A 272 0.37 -2.09 -22.47
CA SER A 272 0.90 -3.44 -22.30
C SER A 272 0.21 -4.24 -21.19
N SER A 273 -0.93 -3.73 -20.68
CA SER A 273 -1.75 -4.40 -19.67
C SER A 273 -3.23 -4.02 -19.79
N THR A 274 -4.08 -4.60 -18.94
CA THR A 274 -5.43 -4.10 -18.72
C THR A 274 -5.41 -2.78 -17.95
N ARG A 275 -6.48 -1.98 -18.12
CA ARG A 275 -6.71 -0.70 -17.43
C ARG A 275 -7.59 -0.93 -16.22
N HIS A 276 -7.24 -0.34 -15.09
CA HIS A 276 -8.00 -0.44 -13.84
C HIS A 276 -8.26 0.95 -13.26
N ALA A 277 -9.39 1.13 -12.57
CA ALA A 277 -9.75 2.41 -11.96
C ALA A 277 -10.07 2.23 -10.47
N TYR A 278 -9.55 3.15 -9.64
CA TYR A 278 -9.72 3.12 -8.19
C TYR A 278 -10.06 4.51 -7.65
N PRO A 279 -11.22 4.66 -6.98
CA PRO A 279 -11.53 5.89 -6.26
C PRO A 279 -10.51 6.19 -5.16
N LEU A 280 -10.14 7.45 -5.02
CA LEU A 280 -9.16 7.88 -4.03
C LEU A 280 -9.85 8.29 -2.74
N VAL A 281 -9.77 7.42 -1.75
CA VAL A 281 -10.35 7.62 -0.42
C VAL A 281 -9.27 7.41 0.64
N GLY A 282 -9.05 8.42 1.47
CA GLY A 282 -8.24 8.32 2.68
C GLY A 282 -9.10 7.83 3.86
N VAL A 283 -8.52 7.00 4.72
CA VAL A 283 -9.19 6.47 5.91
C VAL A 283 -8.25 6.55 7.10
N TRP A 284 -8.71 7.16 8.18
CA TRP A 284 -8.02 7.19 9.46
C TRP A 284 -8.94 6.62 10.54
N ALA A 285 -8.64 5.42 11.03
CA ALA A 285 -9.38 4.85 12.14
C ALA A 285 -9.10 5.65 13.41
N ARG A 286 -10.15 6.10 14.12
CA ARG A 286 -10.02 6.91 15.36
C ARG A 286 -9.36 6.12 16.47
N ARG A 287 -9.59 4.81 16.49
CA ARG A 287 -8.90 3.84 17.35
C ARG A 287 -8.45 2.65 16.50
N LEU A 288 -7.36 2.02 16.89
CA LEU A 288 -6.86 0.81 16.23
C LEU A 288 -7.18 -0.45 17.03
N VAL A 289 -7.60 -0.27 18.27
CA VAL A 289 -7.83 -1.38 19.20
C VAL A 289 -9.14 -1.20 19.97
N ALA A 290 -9.70 -2.32 20.40
CA ALA A 290 -10.77 -2.44 21.34
C ALA A 290 -10.52 -3.68 22.21
N GLN A 291 -11.46 -4.04 23.08
CA GLN A 291 -11.35 -5.27 23.88
C GLN A 291 -11.16 -6.48 22.95
N ARG A 292 -10.04 -7.22 23.10
CA ARG A 292 -9.67 -8.39 22.29
C ARG A 292 -9.73 -8.17 20.78
N PHE A 293 -9.41 -6.94 20.36
CA PHE A 293 -9.45 -6.56 18.94
C PHE A 293 -8.31 -5.60 18.58
N ALA A 294 -7.70 -5.81 17.41
CA ALA A 294 -6.77 -4.87 16.78
C ALA A 294 -7.03 -4.75 15.27
N ALA A 295 -6.69 -3.61 14.68
CA ALA A 295 -6.71 -3.39 13.23
C ALA A 295 -5.27 -3.17 12.73
N VAL A 296 -4.93 -3.73 11.56
CA VAL A 296 -3.64 -3.57 10.88
C VAL A 296 -3.83 -3.19 9.41
N GLY A 297 -2.77 -2.71 8.77
CA GLY A 297 -2.80 -2.33 7.36
C GLY A 297 -3.84 -1.25 7.06
N ASP A 298 -4.52 -1.37 5.92
CA ASP A 298 -5.54 -0.40 5.49
C ASP A 298 -6.79 -0.38 6.41
N ALA A 299 -7.05 -1.43 7.19
CA ALA A 299 -8.11 -1.42 8.19
C ALA A 299 -7.81 -0.43 9.33
N ALA A 300 -6.54 -0.18 9.62
CA ALA A 300 -6.08 0.81 10.59
C ALA A 300 -5.93 2.19 9.95
N VAL A 301 -5.16 2.28 8.84
CA VAL A 301 -4.85 3.53 8.14
C VAL A 301 -4.77 3.28 6.63
N GLY A 302 -5.77 3.76 5.90
CA GLY A 302 -5.79 3.75 4.42
C GLY A 302 -5.31 5.10 3.89
N MET A 303 -4.13 5.17 3.30
CA MET A 303 -3.52 6.40 2.81
C MET A 303 -3.87 6.69 1.35
N HIS A 304 -3.81 7.98 0.96
CA HIS A 304 -3.78 8.36 -0.45
C HIS A 304 -2.49 7.85 -1.10
N PRO A 305 -2.55 7.29 -2.32
CA PRO A 305 -1.38 6.64 -2.95
C PRO A 305 -0.25 7.59 -3.38
N VAL A 306 -0.48 8.90 -3.44
CA VAL A 306 0.50 9.90 -3.94
C VAL A 306 1.89 9.81 -3.29
N THR A 307 1.99 9.33 -2.06
CA THR A 307 3.28 9.14 -1.38
C THR A 307 3.74 7.69 -1.36
N ALA A 308 2.96 6.77 -1.94
CA ALA A 308 3.25 5.33 -2.01
C ALA A 308 3.54 4.64 -0.65
N HIS A 309 3.04 5.20 0.46
CA HIS A 309 3.36 4.73 1.82
C HIS A 309 2.32 3.77 2.44
N GLY A 310 1.17 3.52 1.80
CA GLY A 310 0.09 2.73 2.39
C GLY A 310 0.54 1.33 2.82
N PHE A 311 1.08 0.55 1.88
CA PHE A 311 1.57 -0.80 2.18
C PHE A 311 2.79 -0.80 3.13
N ASN A 312 3.70 0.16 2.97
CA ASN A 312 4.88 0.32 3.83
C ASN A 312 4.46 0.54 5.30
N LEU A 313 3.46 1.39 5.52
CA LEU A 313 2.89 1.63 6.84
C LEU A 313 2.15 0.38 7.37
N GLY A 314 1.47 -0.35 6.49
CA GLY A 314 0.84 -1.63 6.80
C GLY A 314 1.85 -2.66 7.33
N LEU A 315 2.99 -2.84 6.66
CA LEU A 315 4.07 -3.73 7.11
C LEU A 315 4.61 -3.30 8.48
N ARG A 316 4.75 -1.99 8.71
CA ARG A 316 5.20 -1.49 10.03
C ARG A 316 4.19 -1.80 11.14
N SER A 317 2.88 -1.75 10.86
CA SER A 317 1.84 -2.14 11.83
C SER A 317 1.95 -3.63 12.18
N ILE A 318 2.20 -4.47 11.16
CA ILE A 318 2.38 -5.91 11.32
C ILE A 318 3.61 -6.23 12.16
N ASP A 319 4.75 -5.61 11.87
CA ASP A 319 6.00 -5.80 12.61
C ASP A 319 5.83 -5.42 14.09
N THR A 320 5.19 -4.27 14.35
CA THR A 320 4.94 -3.78 15.72
C THR A 320 4.01 -4.72 16.49
N LEU A 321 2.89 -5.12 15.89
CA LEU A 321 1.91 -5.97 16.57
C LEU A 321 2.44 -7.39 16.75
N SER A 322 3.03 -8.00 15.72
CA SER A 322 3.51 -9.38 15.80
C SER A 322 4.59 -9.56 16.87
N LYS A 323 5.56 -8.63 16.96
CA LYS A 323 6.59 -8.66 18.00
C LYS A 323 5.99 -8.59 19.41
N ALA A 324 5.00 -7.72 19.61
CA ALA A 324 4.32 -7.59 20.90
C ALA A 324 3.54 -8.86 21.26
N LEU A 325 2.83 -9.45 20.30
CA LEU A 325 2.08 -10.70 20.52
C LEU A 325 3.00 -11.89 20.85
N VAL A 326 4.09 -12.04 20.08
CA VAL A 326 5.07 -13.12 20.34
C VAL A 326 5.72 -12.98 21.70
N GLN A 327 6.16 -11.77 22.06
CA GLN A 327 6.75 -11.50 23.37
C GLN A 327 5.79 -11.81 24.52
N ALA A 328 4.53 -11.39 24.41
CA ALA A 328 3.51 -11.66 25.43
C ALA A 328 3.24 -13.15 25.57
N HIS A 329 3.07 -13.87 24.45
CA HIS A 329 2.83 -15.30 24.45
C HIS A 329 3.98 -16.09 25.09
N GLN A 330 5.24 -15.78 24.70
CA GLN A 330 6.43 -16.39 25.29
C GLN A 330 6.60 -16.10 26.79
N GLY A 331 6.15 -14.93 27.22
CA GLY A 331 6.13 -14.53 28.63
C GLY A 331 4.92 -15.03 29.43
N GLY A 332 4.06 -15.87 28.85
CA GLY A 332 2.83 -16.38 29.51
C GLY A 332 1.78 -15.29 29.77
N GLN A 333 1.87 -14.14 29.09
CA GLN A 333 0.96 -13.02 29.27
C GLN A 333 -0.24 -13.13 28.31
N ASP A 334 -1.34 -12.42 28.63
CA ASP A 334 -2.47 -12.35 27.71
C ASP A 334 -2.13 -11.50 26.48
N ILE A 335 -2.14 -12.13 25.30
CA ILE A 335 -1.90 -11.47 23.99
C ILE A 335 -2.95 -10.39 23.67
N ALA A 336 -4.10 -10.42 24.33
CA ALA A 336 -5.18 -9.45 24.18
C ALA A 336 -5.24 -8.45 25.34
N SER A 337 -4.19 -8.38 26.19
CA SER A 337 -4.19 -7.45 27.32
C SER A 337 -4.36 -5.99 26.84
N PRO A 338 -5.19 -5.19 27.54
CA PRO A 338 -5.41 -3.79 27.15
C PRO A 338 -4.12 -2.98 27.06
N GLN A 339 -3.16 -3.26 27.92
CA GLN A 339 -1.87 -2.56 27.96
C GLN A 339 -1.02 -2.84 26.70
N LEU A 340 -1.00 -4.09 26.23
CA LEU A 340 -0.31 -4.46 24.99
C LEU A 340 -0.95 -3.79 23.79
N LEU A 341 -2.27 -3.90 23.67
CA LEU A 341 -3.02 -3.37 22.53
C LEU A 341 -2.92 -1.83 22.47
N GLU A 342 -3.03 -1.15 23.60
CA GLU A 342 -2.89 0.30 23.66
C GLU A 342 -1.46 0.75 23.32
N ARG A 343 -0.42 0.03 23.76
CA ARG A 343 0.98 0.31 23.37
C ARG A 343 1.17 0.15 21.85
N TYR A 344 0.59 -0.90 21.26
CA TYR A 344 0.58 -1.07 19.80
C TYR A 344 -0.06 0.14 19.11
N GLN A 345 -1.27 0.52 19.52
CA GLN A 345 -2.01 1.65 18.97
C GLN A 345 -1.18 2.93 19.04
N GLN A 346 -0.65 3.29 20.20
CA GLN A 346 0.14 4.50 20.38
C GLN A 346 1.39 4.52 19.50
N THR A 347 2.11 3.41 19.43
CA THR A 347 3.32 3.29 18.61
C THR A 347 3.00 3.46 17.14
N HIS A 348 1.96 2.78 16.64
CA HIS A 348 1.58 2.85 15.24
C HIS A 348 0.98 4.21 14.86
N GLN A 349 0.08 4.77 15.68
CA GLN A 349 -0.51 6.09 15.40
C GLN A 349 0.52 7.21 15.41
N ARG A 350 1.50 7.19 16.33
CA ARG A 350 2.59 8.18 16.34
C ARG A 350 3.41 8.11 15.04
N ALA A 351 3.75 6.90 14.60
CA ALA A 351 4.49 6.69 13.36
C ALA A 351 3.70 7.08 12.10
N ALA A 352 2.39 6.85 12.09
CA ALA A 352 1.51 7.07 10.94
C ALA A 352 1.05 8.53 10.80
N ARG A 353 0.83 9.24 11.93
CA ARG A 353 0.11 10.52 11.94
C ARG A 353 0.80 11.60 11.11
N GLY A 354 2.10 11.78 11.31
CA GLY A 354 2.85 12.79 10.55
C GLY A 354 2.81 12.52 9.05
N LEU A 355 3.01 11.27 8.67
CA LEU A 355 2.98 10.85 7.27
C LEU A 355 1.58 10.96 6.65
N TYR A 356 0.54 10.55 7.38
CA TYR A 356 -0.85 10.69 6.93
C TYR A 356 -1.23 12.16 6.71
N MET A 357 -0.92 13.04 7.66
CA MET A 357 -1.21 14.47 7.55
C MET A 357 -0.44 15.13 6.40
N ALA A 358 0.84 14.79 6.23
CA ALA A 358 1.63 15.29 5.11
C ALA A 358 1.06 14.82 3.76
N THR A 359 0.73 13.54 3.64
CA THR A 359 0.11 12.98 2.43
C THR A 359 -1.25 13.63 2.15
N HIS A 360 -2.07 13.82 3.17
CA HIS A 360 -3.38 14.48 3.03
C HIS A 360 -3.24 15.94 2.60
N ALA A 361 -2.28 16.68 3.17
CA ALA A 361 -2.01 18.06 2.79
C ALA A 361 -1.54 18.16 1.33
N VAL A 362 -0.61 17.31 0.92
CA VAL A 362 -0.14 17.21 -0.48
C VAL A 362 -1.34 16.90 -1.39
N ALA A 363 -2.06 15.81 -1.15
CA ALA A 363 -3.21 15.42 -1.98
C ALA A 363 -4.26 16.54 -2.08
N THR A 364 -4.59 17.20 -0.97
CA THR A 364 -5.55 18.32 -0.96
C THR A 364 -5.03 19.54 -1.71
N LEU A 365 -3.75 19.88 -1.57
CA LEU A 365 -3.14 21.02 -2.27
C LEU A 365 -3.16 20.79 -3.79
N TYR A 366 -2.88 19.56 -4.23
CA TYR A 366 -2.83 19.22 -5.65
C TYR A 366 -4.20 19.00 -6.31
N THR A 367 -5.27 18.81 -5.52
CA THR A 367 -6.65 18.78 -6.03
C THR A 367 -7.26 20.17 -6.18
N ARG A 368 -6.67 21.22 -5.60
CA ARG A 368 -7.16 22.60 -5.67
C ARG A 368 -6.55 23.33 -6.85
N GLU A 369 -7.41 23.90 -7.75
CA GLU A 369 -6.94 24.53 -8.99
C GLU A 369 -6.99 26.07 -8.99
N HIS A 370 -7.39 26.69 -7.90
CA HIS A 370 -7.39 28.15 -7.81
C HIS A 370 -5.96 28.73 -7.81
N VAL A 371 -5.82 29.94 -8.39
CA VAL A 371 -4.54 30.60 -8.62
C VAL A 371 -3.60 30.61 -7.41
N PRO A 372 -4.02 30.95 -6.17
CA PRO A 372 -3.16 30.89 -5.00
C PRO A 372 -2.57 29.49 -4.72
N ALA A 373 -3.33 28.41 -4.94
CA ALA A 373 -2.84 27.06 -4.73
C ALA A 373 -1.74 26.68 -5.75
N ARG A 374 -1.89 27.12 -7.00
CA ARG A 374 -0.86 26.93 -8.04
C ARG A 374 0.44 27.63 -7.69
N TRP A 375 0.38 28.89 -7.23
CA TRP A 375 1.55 29.63 -6.78
C TRP A 375 2.24 28.95 -5.59
N LEU A 376 1.46 28.49 -4.63
CA LEU A 376 1.99 27.78 -3.47
C LEU A 376 2.70 26.48 -3.87
N ARG A 377 2.09 25.67 -4.73
CA ARG A 377 2.70 24.43 -5.27
C ARG A 377 4.03 24.70 -5.94
N ARG A 378 4.02 25.63 -6.90
CA ARG A 378 5.23 26.03 -7.61
C ARG A 378 6.34 26.47 -6.65
N GLY A 379 6.01 27.35 -5.70
CA GLY A 379 6.96 27.80 -4.67
C GLY A 379 7.49 26.66 -3.82
N MET A 380 6.64 25.68 -3.46
CA MET A 380 7.07 24.50 -2.69
C MET A 380 8.03 23.60 -3.48
N VAL A 381 7.75 23.35 -4.77
CA VAL A 381 8.63 22.55 -5.62
C VAL A 381 9.97 23.25 -5.84
N GLU A 382 9.98 24.54 -6.15
CA GLU A 382 11.20 25.34 -6.35
C GLU A 382 12.04 25.45 -5.05
N LEU A 383 11.39 25.69 -3.91
CA LEU A 383 12.06 25.73 -2.61
C LEU A 383 12.61 24.34 -2.25
N GLY A 384 11.82 23.28 -2.46
CA GLY A 384 12.24 21.90 -2.23
C GLY A 384 13.45 21.51 -3.07
N GLU A 385 13.53 21.97 -4.32
CA GLU A 385 14.73 21.73 -5.15
C GLU A 385 15.98 22.38 -4.60
N ARG A 386 15.86 23.62 -4.11
CA ARG A 386 17.00 24.38 -3.55
C ARG A 386 17.40 23.94 -2.14
N PHE A 387 16.46 23.36 -1.36
CA PHE A 387 16.68 23.03 0.04
C PHE A 387 17.15 21.59 0.21
N THR A 388 18.43 21.34 0.01
CA THR A 388 19.06 20.01 0.12
C THR A 388 18.74 19.25 1.42
N PRO A 389 18.66 19.88 2.62
CA PRO A 389 18.25 19.18 3.84
C PRO A 389 16.88 18.53 3.74
N PHE A 390 15.91 19.18 3.10
CA PHE A 390 14.57 18.60 2.84
C PHE A 390 14.67 17.38 1.95
N LYS A 391 15.38 17.47 0.82
CA LYS A 391 15.58 16.32 -0.10
C LYS A 391 16.27 15.15 0.61
N ARG A 392 17.27 15.42 1.45
CA ARG A 392 17.91 14.39 2.28
C ARG A 392 16.96 13.76 3.28
N ALA A 393 16.08 14.53 3.93
CA ALA A 393 15.09 14.00 4.85
C ALA A 393 14.07 13.09 4.14
N VAL A 394 13.64 13.47 2.92
CA VAL A 394 12.75 12.62 2.10
C VAL A 394 13.48 11.34 1.67
N ALA A 395 14.70 11.44 1.16
CA ALA A 395 15.51 10.27 0.79
C ALA A 395 15.75 9.36 2.01
N ALA A 396 16.06 9.91 3.19
CA ALA A 396 16.22 9.15 4.43
C ALA A 396 14.95 8.42 4.83
N SER A 397 13.78 9.05 4.68
CA SER A 397 12.47 8.41 4.94
C SER A 397 12.22 7.21 4.02
N LEU A 398 12.59 7.31 2.73
CA LEU A 398 12.46 6.23 1.76
C LEU A 398 13.47 5.11 1.99
N THR A 399 14.68 5.45 2.43
CA THR A 399 15.74 4.48 2.67
C THR A 399 15.77 3.89 4.09
N GLY A 400 14.83 4.29 4.95
CA GLY A 400 14.71 3.75 6.31
C GLY A 400 15.81 4.21 7.27
N LEU A 401 16.43 5.35 6.99
CA LEU A 401 17.46 6.00 7.83
C LEU A 401 16.90 7.18 8.65
N GLY A 402 15.56 7.39 8.61
CA GLY A 402 14.84 8.43 9.32
C GLY A 402 14.03 7.92 10.50
#